data_e83366a6722cd83a430a159d49eed1f7
#
_entry.id   e83366a6722cd83a430a159d49eed1f7
#
_cell.length_a   1.000
_cell.length_b   1.000
_cell.length_c   1.000
_cell.angle_alpha   90.00
_cell.angle_beta   90.00
_cell.angle_gamma   90.00
#
_symmetry.space_group_name_H-M   'P 1'
#
loop_
_entity.id
_entity.type
_entity.pdbx_description
1 polymer ?
#
loop_
_entity_poly.entity_id
_entity_poly.type
_entity_poly.pdbx_seq_one_letter_code
_entity_poly.pdbx_strand_id
1 'polypeptide(L)'
;MTDFVNFWKAAFVAIGGWVGWLIGEFKPTFPLIIVTIIFIVYDAWTAYQLDKRVKEKYPEKAKREAAKFTSFAFGKVITTTIPKRLVLILLAFLCEHWVFLHVEIPLSYIVTGVICFEQAWSILENESSCRSDNEGGFYKLLQKIMIDKTSRHFDIDLTELKDEKNEND
;
A
#
# COMPACT_ATOMS: atom_id res chain seq x y z
N MET A 1 -19.60 13.46 -47.16
CA MET A 1 -18.26 13.10 -46.60
C MET A 1 -17.80 14.09 -45.52
N THR A 2 -18.06 15.37 -45.67
CA THR A 2 -17.79 16.43 -44.66
C THR A 2 -18.49 16.24 -43.33
N ASP A 3 -19.74 15.80 -43.32
CA ASP A 3 -20.54 15.65 -42.11
C ASP A 3 -20.03 14.48 -41.22
N PHE A 4 -19.54 13.41 -41.83
CA PHE A 4 -18.92 12.31 -41.14
C PHE A 4 -17.60 12.74 -40.42
N VAL A 5 -16.78 13.53 -41.11
CA VAL A 5 -15.52 14.06 -40.51
C VAL A 5 -15.83 15.05 -39.38
N ASN A 6 -16.85 15.87 -39.52
CA ASN A 6 -17.27 16.81 -38.49
C ASN A 6 -17.85 16.12 -37.28
N PHE A 7 -18.61 15.04 -37.44
CA PHE A 7 -19.10 14.19 -36.35
C PHE A 7 -17.96 13.63 -35.54
N TRP A 8 -16.93 13.03 -36.17
CA TRP A 8 -15.79 12.46 -35.46
C TRP A 8 -14.96 13.52 -34.73
N LYS A 9 -14.76 14.71 -35.33
CA LYS A 9 -14.09 15.82 -34.65
C LYS A 9 -14.86 16.24 -33.39
N ALA A 10 -16.17 16.39 -33.49
CA ALA A 10 -17.01 16.74 -32.34
C ALA A 10 -16.96 15.69 -31.25
N ALA A 11 -17.00 14.40 -31.63
CA ALA A 11 -16.88 13.27 -30.68
C ALA A 11 -15.52 13.28 -29.97
N PHE A 12 -14.41 13.49 -30.70
CA PHE A 12 -13.09 13.57 -30.08
C PHE A 12 -12.94 14.75 -29.13
N VAL A 13 -13.48 15.91 -29.47
CA VAL A 13 -13.47 17.11 -28.62
C VAL A 13 -14.30 16.86 -27.36
N ALA A 14 -15.48 16.27 -27.49
CA ALA A 14 -16.34 15.95 -26.35
C ALA A 14 -15.69 14.93 -25.40
N ILE A 15 -15.13 13.84 -25.95
CA ILE A 15 -14.41 12.83 -25.16
C ILE A 15 -13.18 13.44 -24.49
N GLY A 16 -12.38 14.23 -25.23
CA GLY A 16 -11.20 14.90 -24.69
C GLY A 16 -11.54 15.89 -23.58
N GLY A 17 -12.62 16.65 -23.74
CA GLY A 17 -13.12 17.56 -22.71
C GLY A 17 -13.59 16.81 -21.45
N TRP A 18 -14.31 15.70 -21.61
CA TRP A 18 -14.78 14.88 -20.50
C TRP A 18 -13.63 14.20 -19.75
N VAL A 19 -12.65 13.65 -20.48
CA VAL A 19 -11.43 13.07 -19.90
C VAL A 19 -10.61 14.13 -19.17
N GLY A 20 -10.44 15.31 -19.76
CA GLY A 20 -9.73 16.42 -19.14
C GLY A 20 -10.41 16.91 -17.85
N TRP A 21 -11.74 16.98 -17.84
CA TRP A 21 -12.50 17.30 -16.63
C TRP A 21 -12.30 16.23 -15.56
N LEU A 22 -12.41 14.93 -15.89
CA LEU A 22 -12.15 13.84 -14.96
C LEU A 22 -10.75 13.90 -14.34
N ILE A 23 -9.73 14.10 -15.17
CA ILE A 23 -8.34 14.22 -14.68
C ILE A 23 -8.22 15.43 -13.74
N GLY A 24 -8.86 16.54 -14.05
CA GLY A 24 -8.89 17.74 -13.21
C GLY A 24 -9.52 17.47 -11.84
N GLU A 25 -10.64 16.75 -11.82
CA GLU A 25 -11.36 16.40 -10.60
C GLU A 25 -10.51 15.50 -9.68
N PHE A 26 -9.84 14.50 -10.25
CA PHE A 26 -9.00 13.57 -9.49
C PHE A 26 -7.58 14.09 -9.19
N LYS A 27 -7.21 15.28 -9.64
CA LYS A 27 -5.87 15.86 -9.41
C LYS A 27 -5.44 15.82 -7.93
N PRO A 28 -6.31 16.11 -6.94
CA PRO A 28 -5.93 16.05 -5.52
C PRO A 28 -5.52 14.65 -5.04
N THR A 29 -5.99 13.59 -5.71
CA THR A 29 -5.67 12.21 -5.31
C THR A 29 -4.32 11.73 -5.82
N PHE A 30 -3.71 12.37 -6.81
CA PHE A 30 -2.44 11.94 -7.41
C PHE A 30 -1.30 11.81 -6.40
N PRO A 31 -1.06 12.79 -5.49
CA PRO A 31 -0.04 12.62 -4.45
C PRO A 31 -0.28 11.40 -3.56
N LEU A 32 -1.53 11.14 -3.19
CA LEU A 32 -1.92 10.00 -2.34
C LEU A 32 -1.66 8.67 -3.06
N ILE A 33 -1.99 8.59 -4.34
CA ILE A 33 -1.73 7.45 -5.22
C ILE A 33 -0.21 7.19 -5.32
N ILE A 34 0.57 8.23 -5.59
CA ILE A 34 2.03 8.12 -5.74
C ILE A 34 2.66 7.61 -4.45
N VAL A 35 2.32 8.19 -3.30
CA VAL A 35 2.83 7.76 -2.00
C VAL A 35 2.46 6.30 -1.73
N THR A 36 1.22 5.91 -1.97
CA THR A 36 0.76 4.52 -1.81
C THR A 36 1.56 3.54 -2.68
N ILE A 37 1.78 3.88 -3.96
CA ILE A 37 2.57 3.04 -4.87
C ILE A 37 4.01 2.90 -4.36
N ILE A 38 4.64 3.99 -3.91
CA ILE A 38 6.00 3.96 -3.37
C ILE A 38 6.08 3.00 -2.17
N PHE A 39 5.14 3.08 -1.22
CA PHE A 39 5.11 2.18 -0.07
C PHE A 39 4.95 0.72 -0.48
N ILE A 40 4.02 0.41 -1.39
CA ILE A 40 3.79 -0.97 -1.86
C ILE A 40 5.02 -1.52 -2.60
N VAL A 41 5.66 -0.72 -3.45
CA VAL A 41 6.86 -1.15 -4.18
C VAL A 41 8.02 -1.37 -3.21
N TYR A 42 8.18 -0.50 -2.22
CA TYR A 42 9.23 -0.65 -1.22
C TYR A 42 8.99 -1.85 -0.30
N ASP A 43 7.75 -2.12 0.10
CA ASP A 43 7.39 -3.35 0.83
C ASP A 43 7.71 -4.60 0.03
N ALA A 44 7.35 -4.65 -1.24
CA ALA A 44 7.69 -5.76 -2.12
C ALA A 44 9.23 -5.94 -2.26
N TRP A 45 9.97 -4.84 -2.29
CA TRP A 45 11.43 -4.86 -2.31
C TRP A 45 12.01 -5.44 -1.02
N THR A 46 11.53 -5.01 0.15
CA THR A 46 12.00 -5.53 1.45
C THR A 46 11.63 -6.99 1.64
N ALA A 47 10.45 -7.42 1.18
CA ALA A 47 10.07 -8.83 1.15
C ALA A 47 11.00 -9.69 0.27
N TYR A 48 11.42 -9.16 -0.89
CA TYR A 48 12.44 -9.83 -1.72
C TYR A 48 13.78 -9.95 -1.02
N GLN A 49 14.23 -8.89 -0.34
CA GLN A 49 15.46 -8.91 0.45
C GLN A 49 15.40 -9.90 1.61
N LEU A 50 14.24 -9.99 2.28
CA LEU A 50 14.01 -10.99 3.31
C LEU A 50 14.10 -12.41 2.77
N ASP A 51 13.44 -12.71 1.65
CA ASP A 51 13.49 -14.03 1.00
C ASP A 51 14.95 -14.44 0.67
N LYS A 52 15.76 -13.50 0.20
CA LYS A 52 17.20 -13.73 -0.04
C LYS A 52 17.94 -14.05 1.26
N ARG A 53 17.75 -13.27 2.32
CA ARG A 53 18.38 -13.50 3.64
C ARG A 53 17.96 -14.86 4.26
N VAL A 54 16.69 -15.24 4.11
CA VAL A 54 16.21 -16.55 4.58
C VAL A 54 16.87 -17.70 3.84
N LYS A 55 17.02 -17.59 2.51
CA LYS A 55 17.70 -18.61 1.70
C LYS A 55 19.18 -18.77 2.07
N GLU A 56 19.87 -17.69 2.39
CA GLU A 56 21.27 -17.70 2.81
C GLU A 56 21.44 -18.29 4.21
N LYS A 57 20.57 -17.92 5.16
CA LYS A 57 20.70 -18.30 6.58
C LYS A 57 20.11 -19.68 6.91
N TYR A 58 19.02 -20.07 6.22
CA TYR A 58 18.27 -21.31 6.49
C TYR A 58 17.94 -22.08 5.19
N PRO A 59 18.93 -22.66 4.50
CA PRO A 59 18.72 -23.30 3.20
C PRO A 59 17.76 -24.50 3.25
N GLU A 60 17.67 -25.21 4.37
CA GLU A 60 16.77 -26.36 4.53
C GLU A 60 15.30 -25.90 4.73
N LYS A 61 15.05 -24.83 5.46
CA LYS A 61 13.71 -24.24 5.58
C LYS A 61 13.25 -23.65 4.24
N ALA A 62 14.14 -23.01 3.52
CA ALA A 62 13.84 -22.44 2.20
C ALA A 62 13.47 -23.50 1.15
N LYS A 63 13.98 -24.73 1.28
CA LYS A 63 13.58 -25.87 0.42
C LYS A 63 12.18 -26.41 0.76
N ARG A 64 11.78 -26.40 2.03
CA ARG A 64 10.48 -26.91 2.51
C ARG A 64 9.34 -25.91 2.30
N GLU A 65 9.59 -24.65 2.59
CA GLU A 65 8.67 -23.57 2.33
C GLU A 65 9.04 -23.02 0.97
N ALA A 66 8.33 -23.44 -0.08
CA ALA A 66 8.55 -22.94 -1.45
C ALA A 66 8.73 -21.42 -1.40
N ALA A 67 9.89 -20.96 -1.87
CA ALA A 67 10.31 -19.55 -1.84
C ALA A 67 9.15 -18.62 -2.16
N LYS A 68 8.68 -17.88 -1.16
CA LYS A 68 7.39 -17.18 -1.23
C LYS A 68 7.41 -15.98 -2.16
N PHE A 69 8.61 -15.48 -2.50
CA PHE A 69 8.77 -14.39 -3.45
C PHE A 69 9.06 -14.93 -4.86
N THR A 70 8.01 -15.27 -5.57
CA THR A 70 8.06 -15.70 -6.97
C THR A 70 7.63 -14.57 -7.90
N SER A 71 7.97 -14.65 -9.19
CA SER A 71 7.45 -13.74 -10.22
C SER A 71 5.91 -13.69 -10.20
N PHE A 72 5.26 -14.79 -9.81
CA PHE A 72 3.81 -14.86 -9.64
C PHE A 72 3.33 -13.98 -8.46
N ALA A 73 4.02 -14.02 -7.32
CA ALA A 73 3.69 -13.18 -6.17
C ALA A 73 3.84 -11.69 -6.51
N PHE A 74 4.91 -11.31 -7.20
CA PHE A 74 5.12 -9.95 -7.68
C PHE A 74 4.05 -9.54 -8.71
N GLY A 75 3.71 -10.41 -9.66
CA GLY A 75 2.61 -10.20 -10.59
C GLY A 75 1.28 -9.96 -9.87
N LYS A 76 0.97 -10.71 -8.81
CA LYS A 76 -0.22 -10.52 -7.98
C LYS A 76 -0.25 -9.16 -7.26
N VAL A 77 0.90 -8.66 -6.80
CA VAL A 77 0.99 -7.31 -6.22
C VAL A 77 0.58 -6.27 -7.25
N ILE A 78 1.13 -6.33 -8.46
CA ILE A 78 0.84 -5.37 -9.53
C ILE A 78 -0.61 -5.47 -10.01
N THR A 79 -1.10 -6.69 -10.26
CA THR A 79 -2.42 -6.88 -10.91
C THR A 79 -3.59 -6.85 -9.92
N THR A 80 -3.35 -7.10 -8.65
CA THR A 80 -4.44 -7.24 -7.66
C THR A 80 -4.31 -6.26 -6.52
N THR A 81 -3.13 -6.16 -5.88
CA THR A 81 -2.97 -5.37 -4.66
C THR A 81 -2.99 -3.87 -4.97
N ILE A 82 -2.18 -3.42 -5.93
CA ILE A 82 -2.13 -2.00 -6.31
C ILE A 82 -3.52 -1.52 -6.78
N PRO A 83 -4.18 -2.14 -7.79
CA PRO A 83 -5.47 -1.66 -8.26
C PRO A 83 -6.53 -1.59 -7.16
N LYS A 84 -6.62 -2.61 -6.28
CA LYS A 84 -7.60 -2.61 -5.18
C LYS A 84 -7.40 -1.43 -4.23
N ARG A 85 -6.15 -1.11 -3.87
CA ARG A 85 -5.84 -0.01 -2.96
C ARG A 85 -6.08 1.34 -3.61
N LEU A 86 -5.76 1.48 -4.90
CA LEU A 86 -6.04 2.71 -5.65
C LEU A 86 -7.54 2.96 -5.79
N VAL A 87 -8.33 1.91 -6.09
CA VAL A 87 -9.79 2.02 -6.13
C VAL A 87 -10.34 2.44 -4.77
N LEU A 88 -9.80 1.92 -3.66
CA LEU A 88 -10.24 2.30 -2.32
C LEU A 88 -9.98 3.78 -2.03
N ILE A 89 -8.81 4.32 -2.42
CA ILE A 89 -8.49 5.76 -2.29
C ILE A 89 -9.44 6.60 -3.14
N LEU A 90 -9.71 6.19 -4.38
CA LEU A 90 -10.63 6.89 -5.27
C LEU A 90 -12.06 6.87 -4.73
N LEU A 91 -12.53 5.73 -4.20
CA LEU A 91 -13.85 5.65 -3.57
C LEU A 91 -13.95 6.54 -2.33
N ALA A 92 -12.91 6.57 -1.49
CA ALA A 92 -12.84 7.46 -0.33
C ALA A 92 -12.92 8.93 -0.75
N PHE A 93 -12.19 9.31 -1.80
CA PHE A 93 -12.26 10.66 -2.37
C PHE A 93 -13.65 11.00 -2.93
N LEU A 94 -14.28 10.09 -3.66
CA LEU A 94 -15.63 10.28 -4.15
C LEU A 94 -16.65 10.44 -3.01
N CYS A 95 -16.54 9.63 -1.96
CA CYS A 95 -17.39 9.78 -0.78
C CYS A 95 -17.17 11.13 -0.09
N GLU A 96 -15.91 11.55 0.08
CA GLU A 96 -15.54 12.85 0.65
C GLU A 96 -16.16 14.01 -0.15
N HIS A 97 -16.07 13.94 -1.47
CA HIS A 97 -16.43 15.06 -2.36
C HIS A 97 -17.91 15.10 -2.72
N TRP A 98 -18.58 13.95 -2.77
CA TRP A 98 -19.96 13.85 -3.30
C TRP A 98 -21.01 13.43 -2.26
N VAL A 99 -20.57 12.72 -1.20
CA VAL A 99 -21.50 12.25 -0.16
C VAL A 99 -21.45 13.16 1.07
N PHE A 100 -20.26 13.54 1.50
CA PHE A 100 -20.04 14.33 2.71
C PHE A 100 -19.89 15.83 2.41
N LEU A 101 -20.74 16.37 1.53
CA LEU A 101 -20.69 17.77 1.08
C LEU A 101 -20.65 18.84 2.20
N HIS A 102 -21.11 18.48 3.40
CA HIS A 102 -21.24 19.41 4.52
C HIS A 102 -20.34 19.06 5.71
N VAL A 103 -19.50 18.03 5.56
CA VAL A 103 -18.64 17.56 6.63
C VAL A 103 -17.21 17.45 6.09
N GLU A 104 -16.32 18.26 6.62
CA GLU A 104 -14.89 18.25 6.21
C GLU A 104 -14.15 17.06 6.84
N ILE A 105 -14.49 15.84 6.42
CA ILE A 105 -13.74 14.65 6.80
C ILE A 105 -12.77 14.31 5.67
N PRO A 106 -11.44 14.39 5.89
CA PRO A 106 -10.44 14.05 4.87
C PRO A 106 -10.31 12.53 4.71
N LEU A 107 -11.38 11.87 4.24
CA LEU A 107 -11.50 10.42 4.20
C LEU A 107 -10.43 9.77 3.30
N SER A 108 -10.11 10.40 2.18
CA SER A 108 -9.06 9.94 1.25
C SER A 108 -7.67 9.93 1.91
N TYR A 109 -7.37 10.92 2.74
CA TYR A 109 -6.12 10.98 3.52
C TYR A 109 -6.10 9.92 4.63
N ILE A 110 -7.21 9.71 5.33
CA ILE A 110 -7.32 8.69 6.36
C ILE A 110 -7.10 7.31 5.77
N VAL A 111 -7.79 6.97 4.67
CA VAL A 111 -7.65 5.69 3.98
C VAL A 111 -6.22 5.49 3.49
N THR A 112 -5.63 6.51 2.87
CA THR A 112 -4.23 6.46 2.43
C THR A 112 -3.28 6.24 3.61
N GLY A 113 -3.50 6.95 4.72
CA GLY A 113 -2.71 6.81 5.94
C GLY A 113 -2.75 5.39 6.50
N VAL A 114 -3.93 4.76 6.56
CA VAL A 114 -4.09 3.37 7.01
C VAL A 114 -3.34 2.40 6.08
N ILE A 115 -3.46 2.57 4.77
CA ILE A 115 -2.75 1.73 3.79
C ILE A 115 -1.22 1.90 3.94
N CYS A 116 -0.73 3.12 4.06
CA CYS A 116 0.70 3.39 4.24
C CYS A 116 1.21 2.85 5.57
N PHE A 117 0.42 2.93 6.64
CA PHE A 117 0.76 2.37 7.94
C PHE A 117 0.92 0.86 7.88
N GLU A 118 -0.02 0.15 7.25
CA GLU A 118 0.06 -1.30 7.04
C GLU A 118 1.33 -1.69 6.27
N GLN A 119 1.66 -0.95 5.19
CA GLN A 119 2.88 -1.20 4.43
C GLN A 119 4.15 -0.88 5.24
N ALA A 120 4.15 0.22 5.99
CA ALA A 120 5.28 0.58 6.86
C ALA A 120 5.52 -0.50 7.92
N TRP A 121 4.46 -1.06 8.48
CA TRP A 121 4.56 -2.17 9.42
C TRP A 121 5.19 -3.40 8.77
N SER A 122 4.70 -3.83 7.61
CA SER A 122 5.26 -4.94 6.83
C SER A 122 6.75 -4.72 6.49
N ILE A 123 7.12 -3.51 6.08
CA ILE A 123 8.52 -3.13 5.82
C ILE A 123 9.38 -3.33 7.07
N LEU A 124 8.92 -2.85 8.23
CA LEU A 124 9.67 -3.01 9.48
C LEU A 124 9.82 -4.48 9.88
N GLU A 125 8.79 -5.30 9.71
CA GLU A 125 8.87 -6.74 9.94
C GLU A 125 9.89 -7.40 8.99
N ASN A 126 9.80 -7.11 7.69
CA ASN A 126 10.73 -7.63 6.70
C ASN A 126 12.18 -7.23 6.98
N GLU A 127 12.41 -5.98 7.38
CA GLU A 127 13.75 -5.46 7.66
C GLU A 127 14.30 -5.93 9.02
N SER A 128 13.47 -6.16 10.03
CA SER A 128 13.90 -6.68 11.33
C SER A 128 14.19 -8.18 11.32
N SER A 129 13.60 -8.91 10.38
CA SER A 129 13.69 -10.36 10.30
C SER A 129 15.03 -10.85 9.75
N CYS A 130 15.58 -11.91 10.33
CA CYS A 130 16.83 -12.56 9.90
C CYS A 130 18.08 -11.67 9.92
N ARG A 131 18.04 -10.48 10.54
CA ARG A 131 19.23 -9.65 10.78
C ARG A 131 19.87 -9.96 12.14
N SER A 132 21.18 -9.66 12.27
CA SER A 132 21.87 -9.69 13.56
C SER A 132 21.26 -8.64 14.52
N ASP A 133 21.37 -8.87 15.82
CA ASP A 133 20.81 -7.94 16.81
C ASP A 133 21.33 -6.50 16.68
N ASN A 134 22.56 -6.33 16.23
CA ASN A 134 23.13 -5.00 15.98
C ASN A 134 22.52 -4.29 14.78
N GLU A 135 22.19 -5.01 13.70
CA GLU A 135 21.60 -4.43 12.48
C GLU A 135 20.08 -4.35 12.52
N GLY A 136 19.44 -5.33 13.18
CA GLY A 136 17.97 -5.39 13.32
C GLY A 136 17.42 -4.53 14.46
N GLY A 137 18.27 -4.13 15.42
CA GLY A 137 17.86 -3.42 16.64
C GLY A 137 17.13 -2.11 16.38
N PHE A 138 17.58 -1.34 15.39
CA PHE A 138 16.93 -0.09 15.00
C PHE A 138 15.51 -0.30 14.49
N TYR A 139 15.29 -1.28 13.63
CA TYR A 139 13.95 -1.58 13.11
C TYR A 139 13.01 -2.12 14.18
N LYS A 140 13.52 -2.98 15.09
CA LYS A 140 12.78 -3.45 16.27
C LYS A 140 12.40 -2.29 17.20
N LEU A 141 13.31 -1.31 17.38
CA LEU A 141 13.03 -0.10 18.15
C LEU A 141 11.93 0.75 17.51
N LEU A 142 12.01 0.98 16.19
CA LEU A 142 10.96 1.71 15.45
C LEU A 142 9.62 1.02 15.56
N GLN A 143 9.58 -0.31 15.42
CA GLN A 143 8.37 -1.11 15.59
C GLN A 143 7.78 -0.95 16.99
N LYS A 144 8.63 -0.98 18.04
CA LYS A 144 8.20 -0.74 19.42
C LYS A 144 7.64 0.66 19.62
N ILE A 145 8.27 1.69 19.05
CA ILE A 145 7.77 3.08 19.10
C ILE A 145 6.43 3.22 18.39
N MET A 146 6.26 2.56 17.25
CA MET A 146 4.99 2.59 16.50
C MET A 146 3.87 1.95 17.32
N ILE A 147 4.11 0.77 17.93
CA ILE A 147 3.14 0.10 18.80
C ILE A 147 2.76 1.03 19.96
N ASP A 148 3.74 1.55 20.69
CA ASP A 148 3.52 2.41 21.85
C ASP A 148 2.72 3.67 21.50
N LYS A 149 3.03 4.33 20.38
CA LYS A 149 2.27 5.50 19.92
C LYS A 149 0.85 5.14 19.49
N THR A 150 0.68 4.03 18.76
CA THR A 150 -0.64 3.59 18.29
C THR A 150 -1.53 3.20 19.47
N SER A 151 -1.00 2.44 20.44
CA SER A 151 -1.72 2.06 21.66
C SER A 151 -2.19 3.29 22.44
N ARG A 152 -1.34 4.31 22.57
CA ARG A 152 -1.71 5.56 23.30
C ARG A 152 -2.75 6.41 22.58
N HIS A 153 -2.76 6.42 21.25
CA HIS A 153 -3.69 7.29 20.50
C HIS A 153 -5.06 6.64 20.27
N PHE A 154 -5.09 5.32 20.14
CA PHE A 154 -6.33 4.61 19.81
C PHE A 154 -6.89 3.81 20.98
N ASP A 155 -6.21 3.82 22.14
CA ASP A 155 -6.57 3.03 23.35
C ASP A 155 -6.77 1.52 23.01
N ILE A 156 -6.00 1.03 22.03
CA ILE A 156 -6.04 -0.36 21.58
C ILE A 156 -4.79 -1.05 22.10
N ASP A 157 -4.96 -2.14 22.85
CA ASP A 157 -3.83 -2.98 23.27
C ASP A 157 -3.39 -3.87 22.11
N LEU A 158 -2.31 -3.46 21.43
CA LEU A 158 -1.70 -4.20 20.32
C LEU A 158 -0.68 -5.24 20.80
N THR A 159 -0.50 -5.42 22.12
CA THR A 159 0.43 -6.43 22.66
C THR A 159 -0.07 -7.84 22.41
N GLU A 160 -1.38 -8.06 22.32
CA GLU A 160 -1.98 -9.36 21.98
C GLU A 160 -1.55 -9.86 20.59
N LEU A 161 -1.38 -8.99 19.63
CA LEU A 161 -0.93 -9.36 18.26
C LEU A 161 0.51 -9.92 18.24
N LYS A 162 1.27 -9.70 19.32
CA LYS A 162 2.65 -10.15 19.43
C LYS A 162 2.74 -11.56 20.05
N ASP A 163 1.80 -11.93 20.89
CA ASP A 163 1.83 -13.17 21.64
C ASP A 163 1.30 -14.36 20.82
N GLU A 164 0.32 -14.15 19.93
CA GLU A 164 -0.16 -15.19 19.00
C GLU A 164 0.93 -15.72 18.03
N LYS A 165 1.97 -14.94 17.78
CA LYS A 165 3.05 -15.33 16.86
C LYS A 165 4.14 -16.15 17.55
N ASN A 166 4.26 -16.09 18.88
CA ASN A 166 5.26 -16.84 19.65
C ASN A 166 4.77 -18.24 20.06
N GLU A 167 3.48 -18.53 19.99
CA GLU A 167 2.93 -19.86 20.28
C GLU A 167 2.97 -20.82 19.08
N ASN A 168 3.25 -20.33 17.87
CA ASN A 168 3.28 -21.13 16.64
C ASN A 168 4.70 -21.39 16.07
N ASP A 169 5.76 -21.02 16.78
CA ASP A 169 7.16 -21.34 16.46
C ASP A 169 7.73 -22.39 17.41
#